data_a427195fc5601126082d3e3031a16471
#
_entry.id   a427195fc5601126082d3e3031a16471
#
_cell.length_a   1.000
_cell.length_b   1.000
_cell.length_c   1.000
_cell.angle_alpha   90.00
_cell.angle_beta   90.00
_cell.angle_gamma   90.00
#
_symmetry.space_group_name_H-M   'P 1'
#
loop_
_entity.id
_entity.type
_entity.pdbx_description
1 polymer ?
#
loop_
_entity_poly.entity_id
_entity_poly.type
_entity_poly.pdbx_seq_one_letter_code
_entity_poly.pdbx_strand_id
1 'polypeptide(L)'
;EFVTNIALSDNCEVYEYKKEDIEYALTLFPENFGFQYFFLKRIGRHLYYRALLNGKEHKDKLYYAMKYLGELIGKTDENGNVSLPPEVTLKVLIEYSTLSKAAFYRQRIHLLEQEILKPHENTFIVQKKVASHYEDQLTSI
;
A
#
# COMPACT_ATOMS: atom_id res chain seq x y z
N GLU A 1 -14.93 9.28 -13.81
CA GLU A 1 -13.74 8.45 -13.51
C GLU A 1 -14.22 7.13 -12.94
N PHE A 2 -13.82 6.01 -13.56
CA PHE A 2 -14.25 4.69 -13.10
C PHE A 2 -13.26 4.17 -12.07
N VAL A 3 -13.73 3.87 -10.88
CA VAL A 3 -12.96 3.21 -9.83
C VAL A 3 -13.27 1.72 -9.89
N THR A 4 -12.26 0.89 -10.11
CA THR A 4 -12.39 -0.56 -10.03
C THR A 4 -11.97 -1.02 -8.64
N ASN A 5 -12.87 -1.71 -7.94
CA ASN A 5 -12.59 -2.35 -6.67
C ASN A 5 -12.32 -3.83 -6.90
N ILE A 6 -11.25 -4.35 -6.30
CA ILE A 6 -10.87 -5.75 -6.40
C ILE A 6 -10.91 -6.35 -4.99
N ALA A 7 -11.71 -7.39 -4.80
CA ALA A 7 -11.70 -8.18 -3.57
C ALA A 7 -10.41 -8.99 -3.49
N LEU A 8 -9.71 -8.91 -2.37
CA LEU A 8 -8.46 -9.65 -2.11
C LEU A 8 -8.69 -10.94 -1.32
N SER A 9 -9.91 -11.16 -0.84
CA SER A 9 -10.30 -12.39 -0.13
C SER A 9 -11.65 -12.89 -0.64
N ASP A 10 -11.90 -14.19 -0.48
CA ASP A 10 -13.16 -14.83 -0.90
C ASP A 10 -14.36 -14.45 -0.02
N ASN A 11 -14.11 -13.90 1.17
CA ASN A 11 -15.12 -13.49 2.16
C ASN A 11 -15.25 -11.96 2.22
N CYS A 12 -15.38 -11.30 1.09
CA CYS A 12 -15.65 -9.87 1.03
C CYS A 12 -17.15 -9.61 0.94
N GLU A 13 -17.70 -8.85 1.90
CA GLU A 13 -19.01 -8.26 1.79
C GLU A 13 -18.88 -6.83 1.25
N VAL A 14 -19.64 -6.52 0.23
CA VAL A 14 -19.65 -5.19 -0.39
C VAL A 14 -21.04 -4.58 -0.23
N TYR A 15 -21.09 -3.41 0.39
CA TYR A 15 -22.31 -2.63 0.55
C TYR A 15 -22.27 -1.44 -0.41
N GLU A 16 -23.25 -1.33 -1.25
CA GLU A 16 -23.42 -0.21 -2.18
C GLU A 16 -24.56 0.70 -1.69
N TYR A 17 -24.28 1.99 -1.63
CA TYR A 17 -25.22 3.01 -1.22
C TYR A 17 -25.35 4.06 -2.30
N LYS A 18 -26.55 4.60 -2.49
CA LYS A 18 -26.74 5.76 -3.34
C LYS A 18 -26.11 6.99 -2.68
N LYS A 19 -25.50 7.82 -3.51
CA LYS A 19 -24.84 9.05 -3.05
C LYS A 19 -25.79 9.95 -2.26
N GLU A 20 -27.03 10.09 -2.76
CA GLU A 20 -28.07 10.90 -2.16
C GLU A 20 -28.44 10.42 -0.74
N ASP A 21 -28.49 9.11 -0.51
CA ASP A 21 -28.80 8.52 0.79
C ASP A 21 -27.69 8.82 1.80
N ILE A 22 -26.42 8.76 1.36
CA ILE A 22 -25.26 9.11 2.21
C ILE A 22 -25.26 10.61 2.52
N GLU A 23 -25.48 11.48 1.52
CA GLU A 23 -25.54 12.93 1.72
C GLU A 23 -26.68 13.29 2.69
N TYR A 24 -27.84 12.68 2.57
CA TYR A 24 -28.96 12.87 3.48
C TYR A 24 -28.61 12.42 4.90
N ALA A 25 -28.03 11.23 5.08
CA ALA A 25 -27.63 10.74 6.39
C ALA A 25 -26.58 11.65 7.06
N LEU A 26 -25.65 12.23 6.29
CA LEU A 26 -24.66 13.17 6.79
C LEU A 26 -25.28 14.50 7.25
N THR A 27 -26.35 14.96 6.59
CA THR A 27 -27.06 16.20 7.01
C THR A 27 -27.87 16.02 8.28
N LEU A 28 -28.40 14.82 8.55
CA LEU A 28 -29.18 14.52 9.74
C LEU A 28 -28.33 14.47 11.02
N PHE A 29 -27.07 14.09 10.92
CA PHE A 29 -26.20 13.87 12.07
C PHE A 29 -24.88 14.62 11.85
N PRO A 30 -24.73 15.84 12.37
CA PRO A 30 -23.51 16.64 12.22
C PRO A 30 -22.23 15.92 12.67
N GLU A 31 -22.31 15.03 13.66
CA GLU A 31 -21.20 14.17 14.11
C GLU A 31 -20.66 13.25 13.00
N ASN A 32 -21.47 12.96 11.99
CA ASN A 32 -21.07 12.14 10.84
C ASN A 32 -20.09 12.87 9.90
N PHE A 33 -19.90 14.18 10.02
CA PHE A 33 -18.84 14.88 9.30
C PHE A 33 -17.46 14.37 9.67
N GLY A 34 -17.27 13.89 10.90
CA GLY A 34 -16.04 13.20 11.32
C GLY A 34 -15.77 11.94 10.48
N PHE A 35 -16.81 11.16 10.18
CA PHE A 35 -16.69 9.98 9.31
C PHE A 35 -16.30 10.35 7.88
N GLN A 36 -16.92 11.38 7.31
CA GLN A 36 -16.60 11.88 5.97
C GLN A 36 -15.13 12.35 5.89
N TYR A 37 -14.68 13.10 6.90
CA TYR A 37 -13.29 13.52 7.00
C TYR A 37 -12.33 12.33 7.06
N PHE A 38 -12.65 11.32 7.87
CA PHE A 38 -11.84 10.10 8.00
C PHE A 38 -11.73 9.33 6.68
N PHE A 39 -12.85 9.21 5.97
CA PHE A 39 -12.94 8.55 4.69
C PHE A 39 -12.12 9.28 3.61
N LEU A 40 -12.30 10.60 3.50
CA LEU A 40 -11.54 11.44 2.56
C LEU A 40 -10.04 11.42 2.87
N LYS A 41 -9.66 11.45 4.14
CA LYS A 41 -8.26 11.34 4.57
C LYS A 41 -7.65 10.01 4.14
N ARG A 42 -8.38 8.91 4.29
CA ARG A 42 -7.93 7.57 3.90
C ARG A 42 -7.75 7.45 2.38
N ILE A 43 -8.73 7.91 1.61
CA ILE A 43 -8.63 7.94 0.14
C ILE A 43 -7.49 8.86 -0.30
N GLY A 44 -7.41 10.06 0.25
CA GLY A 44 -6.37 11.03 -0.06
C GLY A 44 -4.97 10.48 0.20
N ARG A 45 -4.77 9.76 1.31
CA ARG A 45 -3.52 9.09 1.62
C ARG A 45 -3.17 8.01 0.59
N HIS A 46 -4.15 7.22 0.18
CA HIS A 46 -3.94 6.20 -0.84
C HIS A 46 -3.56 6.80 -2.20
N LEU A 47 -4.28 7.83 -2.64
CA LEU A 47 -3.99 8.55 -3.89
C LEU A 47 -2.61 9.23 -3.85
N TYR A 48 -2.25 9.81 -2.70
CA TYR A 48 -0.93 10.42 -2.48
C TYR A 48 0.19 9.41 -2.66
N TYR A 49 0.12 8.23 -2.03
CA TYR A 49 1.14 7.19 -2.20
C TYR A 49 1.20 6.65 -3.64
N ARG A 50 0.07 6.57 -4.32
CA ARG A 50 0.06 6.20 -5.75
C ARG A 50 0.76 7.26 -6.60
N ALA A 51 0.55 8.53 -6.34
CA ALA A 51 1.23 9.63 -7.03
C ALA A 51 2.74 9.59 -6.77
N LEU A 52 3.16 9.43 -5.51
CA LEU A 52 4.56 9.28 -5.15
C LEU A 52 5.22 8.07 -5.83
N LEU A 53 4.54 6.92 -5.86
CA LEU A 53 5.05 5.71 -6.51
C LEU A 53 5.27 5.91 -8.01
N ASN A 54 4.36 6.62 -8.67
CA ASN A 54 4.51 6.93 -10.10
C ASN A 54 5.74 7.79 -10.40
N GLY A 55 6.12 8.67 -9.47
CA GLY A 55 7.33 9.50 -9.58
C GLY A 55 8.63 8.78 -9.26
N LYS A 56 8.59 7.54 -8.75
CA LYS A 56 9.82 6.80 -8.41
C LYS A 56 10.49 6.20 -9.63
N GLU A 57 11.83 6.10 -9.58
CA GLU A 57 12.60 5.42 -10.60
C GLU A 57 12.17 3.95 -10.72
N HIS A 58 12.23 3.44 -11.95
CA HIS A 58 11.77 2.08 -12.24
C HIS A 58 12.47 1.02 -11.39
N LYS A 59 13.76 1.20 -11.07
CA LYS A 59 14.55 0.26 -10.25
C LYS A 59 14.10 0.18 -8.79
N ASP A 60 13.45 1.22 -8.26
CA ASP A 60 13.08 1.34 -6.84
C ASP A 60 11.58 1.11 -6.60
N LYS A 61 10.81 0.95 -7.67
CA LYS A 61 9.34 0.88 -7.59
C LYS A 61 8.83 -0.22 -6.68
N LEU A 62 9.46 -1.39 -6.67
CA LEU A 62 9.00 -2.49 -5.80
C LEU A 62 9.21 -2.15 -4.33
N TYR A 63 10.36 -1.61 -3.96
CA TYR A 63 10.63 -1.17 -2.59
C TYR A 63 9.58 -0.18 -2.10
N TYR A 64 9.35 0.88 -2.87
CA TYR A 64 8.37 1.90 -2.49
C TYR A 64 6.93 1.39 -2.52
N ALA A 65 6.59 0.49 -3.43
CA ALA A 65 5.28 -0.15 -3.45
C ALA A 65 5.02 -0.93 -2.14
N MET A 66 5.99 -1.71 -1.70
CA MET A 66 5.91 -2.47 -0.44
C MET A 66 5.89 -1.55 0.77
N LYS A 67 6.72 -0.50 0.79
CA LYS A 67 6.73 0.51 1.85
C LYS A 67 5.37 1.18 1.98
N TYR A 68 4.80 1.69 0.89
CA TYR A 68 3.53 2.40 0.93
C TYR A 68 2.35 1.49 1.26
N LEU A 69 2.33 0.26 0.76
CA LEU A 69 1.36 -0.74 1.20
C LEU A 69 1.53 -1.08 2.69
N GLY A 70 2.76 -1.21 3.15
CA GLY A 70 3.06 -1.42 4.57
C GLY A 70 2.51 -0.31 5.46
N GLU A 71 2.65 0.95 5.05
CA GLU A 71 2.09 2.10 5.78
C GLU A 71 0.57 2.20 5.72
N LEU A 72 -0.07 1.65 4.66
CA LEU A 72 -1.52 1.68 4.50
C LEU A 72 -2.22 0.55 5.25
N ILE A 73 -1.69 -0.67 5.16
CA ILE A 73 -2.35 -1.90 5.60
C ILE A 73 -1.42 -2.89 6.32
N GLY A 74 -0.13 -2.59 6.42
CA GLY A 74 0.84 -3.44 7.09
C GLY A 74 0.73 -3.42 8.61
N LYS A 75 1.36 -4.40 9.24
CA LYS A 75 1.56 -4.45 10.70
C LYS A 75 3.03 -4.25 11.00
N THR A 76 3.34 -3.35 11.91
CA THR A 76 4.71 -3.09 12.36
C THR A 76 4.97 -3.86 13.65
N ASP A 77 6.07 -4.61 13.71
CA ASP A 77 6.54 -5.31 14.91
C ASP A 77 7.33 -4.37 15.85
N GLU A 78 7.72 -4.89 17.01
CA GLU A 78 8.51 -4.15 18.03
C GLU A 78 9.87 -3.71 17.51
N ASN A 79 10.43 -4.38 16.51
CA ASN A 79 11.71 -4.06 15.87
C ASN A 79 11.55 -3.03 14.73
N GLY A 80 10.31 -2.65 14.42
CA GLY A 80 9.98 -1.74 13.35
C GLY A 80 9.99 -2.38 11.96
N ASN A 81 9.99 -3.72 11.86
CA ASN A 81 9.76 -4.40 10.59
C ASN A 81 8.27 -4.33 10.23
N VAL A 82 8.00 -4.21 8.96
CA VAL A 82 6.63 -4.12 8.45
C VAL A 82 6.27 -5.40 7.72
N SER A 83 5.24 -6.09 8.18
CA SER A 83 4.67 -7.26 7.50
C SER A 83 3.41 -6.85 6.73
N LEU A 84 3.32 -7.31 5.48
CA LEU A 84 2.11 -7.16 4.68
C LEU A 84 1.13 -8.28 5.00
N PRO A 85 -0.19 -8.02 4.96
CA PRO A 85 -1.19 -9.06 5.16
C PRO A 85 -1.13 -10.13 4.05
N PRO A 86 -1.54 -11.38 4.33
CA PRO A 86 -1.43 -12.51 3.39
C PRO A 86 -2.24 -12.31 2.10
N GLU A 87 -3.25 -11.46 2.13
CA GLU A 87 -4.06 -11.07 0.96
C GLU A 87 -3.23 -10.28 -0.07
N VAL A 88 -2.12 -9.66 0.35
CA VAL A 88 -1.19 -8.97 -0.54
C VAL A 88 -0.29 -10.00 -1.23
N THR A 89 -0.85 -10.68 -2.21
CA THR A 89 -0.14 -11.68 -3.01
C THR A 89 0.88 -11.05 -3.96
N LEU A 90 1.74 -11.87 -4.54
CA LEU A 90 2.70 -11.42 -5.57
C LEU A 90 1.98 -10.75 -6.75
N LYS A 91 0.79 -11.23 -7.12
CA LYS A 91 -0.02 -10.64 -8.18
C LYS A 91 -0.42 -9.20 -7.83
N VAL A 92 -0.93 -9.00 -6.62
CA VAL A 92 -1.30 -7.66 -6.10
C VAL A 92 -0.10 -6.72 -6.10
N LEU A 93 1.08 -7.21 -5.66
CA LEU A 93 2.30 -6.40 -5.65
C LEU A 93 2.77 -6.00 -7.05
N ILE A 94 2.69 -6.92 -8.03
CA ILE A 94 3.02 -6.63 -9.43
C ILE A 94 2.09 -5.54 -9.97
N GLU A 95 0.79 -5.68 -9.78
CA GLU A 95 -0.21 -4.71 -10.24
C GLU A 95 -0.06 -3.35 -9.54
N TYR A 96 0.14 -3.36 -8.22
CA TYR A 96 0.32 -2.12 -7.44
C TYR A 96 1.60 -1.39 -7.83
N SER A 97 2.72 -2.09 -8.00
CA SER A 97 4.00 -1.51 -8.38
C SER A 97 4.06 -1.01 -9.82
N THR A 98 3.11 -1.39 -10.66
CA THR A 98 3.08 -1.10 -12.12
C THR A 98 4.32 -1.63 -12.87
N LEU A 99 4.98 -2.63 -12.31
CA LEU A 99 6.14 -3.28 -12.93
C LEU A 99 5.70 -4.40 -13.87
N SER A 100 6.49 -4.64 -14.92
CA SER A 100 6.38 -5.89 -15.64
C SER A 100 6.78 -7.06 -14.73
N LYS A 101 6.24 -8.25 -14.99
CA LYS A 101 6.55 -9.46 -14.21
C LYS A 101 8.06 -9.71 -14.12
N ALA A 102 8.80 -9.56 -15.23
CA ALA A 102 10.25 -9.74 -15.26
C ALA A 102 11.00 -8.69 -14.40
N ALA A 103 10.59 -7.43 -14.47
CA ALA A 103 11.19 -6.35 -13.66
C ALA A 103 10.90 -6.57 -12.16
N PHE A 104 9.67 -6.99 -11.83
CA PHE A 104 9.29 -7.32 -10.46
C PHE A 104 10.18 -8.39 -9.85
N TYR A 105 10.37 -9.52 -10.53
CA TYR A 105 11.21 -10.61 -10.00
C TYR A 105 12.67 -10.21 -9.87
N ARG A 106 13.24 -9.43 -10.80
CA ARG A 106 14.60 -8.90 -10.66
C ARG A 106 14.77 -8.04 -9.43
N GLN A 107 13.85 -7.08 -9.22
CA GLN A 107 13.89 -6.20 -8.05
C GLN A 107 13.68 -6.99 -6.76
N ARG A 108 12.79 -7.98 -6.77
CA ARG A 108 12.54 -8.85 -5.61
C ARG A 108 13.79 -9.62 -5.21
N ILE A 109 14.52 -10.22 -6.15
CA ILE A 109 15.78 -10.91 -5.88
C ILE A 109 16.77 -9.93 -5.26
N HIS A 110 16.94 -8.76 -5.85
CA HIS A 110 17.85 -7.74 -5.34
C HIS A 110 17.50 -7.30 -3.90
N LEU A 111 16.23 -7.09 -3.58
CA LEU A 111 15.79 -6.74 -2.23
C LEU A 111 15.99 -7.89 -1.21
N LEU A 112 15.89 -9.14 -1.66
CA LEU A 112 16.21 -10.31 -0.84
C LEU A 112 17.71 -10.45 -0.58
N GLU A 113 18.56 -10.21 -1.58
CA GLU A 113 20.03 -10.23 -1.46
C GLU A 113 20.53 -9.11 -0.54
N GLN A 114 19.87 -7.97 -0.52
CA GLN A 114 20.16 -6.85 0.37
C GLN A 114 19.56 -7.00 1.78
N GLU A 115 18.87 -8.10 2.06
CA GLU A 115 18.17 -8.37 3.32
C GLU A 115 17.10 -7.31 3.68
N ILE A 116 16.68 -6.48 2.72
CA ILE A 116 15.58 -5.52 2.88
C ILE A 116 14.25 -6.27 2.96
N LEU A 117 14.17 -7.39 2.25
CA LEU A 117 12.98 -8.20 2.15
C LEU A 117 13.24 -9.59 2.74
N LYS A 118 12.33 -10.05 3.61
CA LYS A 118 12.33 -11.44 4.10
C LYS A 118 10.97 -12.06 3.81
N PRO A 119 10.92 -13.23 3.16
CA PRO A 119 9.69 -13.98 3.03
C PRO A 119 9.32 -14.55 4.41
N HIS A 120 8.06 -14.38 4.82
CA HIS A 120 7.51 -14.93 6.05
C HIS A 120 6.09 -15.43 5.73
N GLU A 121 5.86 -16.76 5.74
CA GLU A 121 4.56 -17.41 5.57
C GLU A 121 3.64 -16.84 4.48
N ASN A 122 4.06 -16.60 3.30
CA ASN A 122 3.34 -15.89 2.22
C ASN A 122 3.24 -14.36 2.37
N THR A 123 3.82 -13.77 3.42
CA THR A 123 3.95 -12.33 3.59
C THR A 123 5.40 -11.89 3.39
N PHE A 124 5.60 -10.58 3.19
CA PHE A 124 6.92 -10.00 3.09
C PHE A 124 7.17 -9.10 4.30
N ILE A 125 8.36 -9.19 4.87
CA ILE A 125 8.79 -8.27 5.94
C ILE A 125 9.76 -7.28 5.33
N VAL A 126 9.42 -6.00 5.42
CA VAL A 126 10.33 -4.91 5.03
C VAL A 126 11.11 -4.49 6.26
N GLN A 127 12.42 -4.74 6.28
CA GLN A 127 13.26 -4.43 7.45
C GLN A 127 13.56 -2.93 7.53
N LYS A 128 13.15 -2.29 8.62
CA LYS A 128 13.32 -0.84 8.84
C LYS A 128 14.78 -0.41 8.87
N LYS A 129 15.66 -1.22 9.47
CA LYS A 129 17.07 -0.85 9.67
C LYS A 129 17.86 -0.72 8.37
N VAL A 130 17.50 -1.52 7.36
CA VAL A 130 18.15 -1.47 6.04
C VAL A 130 17.45 -0.47 5.13
N ALA A 131 16.12 -0.29 5.33
CA ALA A 131 15.33 0.70 4.61
C ALA A 131 15.78 2.14 4.86
N SER A 132 16.21 2.49 6.08
CA SER A 132 16.76 3.83 6.37
C SER A 132 18.03 4.12 5.60
N HIS A 133 18.92 3.16 5.47
CA HIS A 133 20.16 3.32 4.70
C HIS A 133 19.88 3.48 3.19
N TYR A 134 18.87 2.79 2.67
CA TYR A 134 18.44 2.93 1.28
C TYR A 134 17.82 4.31 0.99
N GLU A 135 17.10 4.87 1.95
CA GLU A 135 16.51 6.21 1.85
C GLU A 135 17.52 7.34 1.97
N ASP A 136 18.54 7.19 2.83
CA ASP A 136 19.61 8.17 3.00
C ASP A 136 20.44 8.34 1.72
N GLN A 137 20.56 7.29 0.91
CA GLN A 137 21.21 7.36 -0.40
C GLN A 137 20.39 8.13 -1.44
N LEU A 138 19.06 8.23 -1.27
CA LEU A 138 18.16 8.92 -2.19
C LEU A 138 17.94 10.40 -1.84
N THR A 139 18.19 10.78 -0.58
CA THR A 139 18.07 12.19 -0.11
C THR A 139 19.35 13.00 -0.27
N SER A 140 20.44 12.39 -0.73
CA SER A 140 21.74 13.02 -0.93
C SER A 140 22.03 13.49 -2.36
N ILE A 141 20.95 13.80 -3.14
CA ILE A 141 21.05 14.42 -4.48
C ILE A 141 20.53 15.85 -4.43
#